data_6715aace2e6fd8e39296335935943051
#
_entry.id   6715aace2e6fd8e39296335935943051
#
_cell.length_a   1.000
_cell.length_b   1.000
_cell.length_c   1.000
_cell.angle_alpha   90.00
_cell.angle_beta   90.00
_cell.angle_gamma   90.00
#
_symmetry.space_group_name_H-M   'P 1'
#
loop_
_entity.id
_entity.type
_entity.pdbx_description
1 polymer ?
#
loop_
_entity_poly.entity_id
_entity_poly.type
_entity_poly.pdbx_seq_one_letter_code
_entity_poly.pdbx_strand_id
1 'polypeptide(L)'
;MSKVIGIDLGTTNSCVAVIEGGEPVVIPNAEGARTTPSVVAFGKTGERLVGQVAKRQAITNPDRTVSSIKRQMGSDYKVKIDDKKYTPQEISAMILQKLKTDAEAYLGEKVTEAVITVPAYFTDSQRQATKDAGKIAGLEVKRIINEPTAAALAYGIDKENDQKVMVYDLGGGTFDVSIIEMGDGVQEVLATAGNNRLGGDDFDQRVIDWIADEFKKSEGVDLRGDKMAMQRLKEAAEKAKIELSNVTTSTISLRFIGLKSDGTPLNLEMTLTRAKFNELTADLVEATMGPVRQAISDSGLKTSDLHKILMVGGSSRIPAVQEAVKKYTGVEPFKGINPDECVAIGAAIQGGVLAGDVKGLLLLDVTPLSLGIETMGGINTKIIDRNTTIPVKKSQIFSTAVDNQPSVEVHVLQGERDFAKDNKTLGVFHLDGIMPARRGVPQIEVTFDIDANGIVHVSAKDLGTGKEQSISITSSSNMSKEDIQKAVDEAEKFAEEDKKRREEVDIRNGADQMVYQCEKLVSEDGDKFSEDDKKDINDKVDALKEALKGEDINLIKSRQEELTAKFYEISEKVYKAAAEQAQAQQGADGAQPGNDAGYTEANYTDVPEDND
;
A
#
# COMPACT_ATOMS: atom_id res chain seq x y z
N MET A 1 20.42 -15.71 6.05
CA MET A 1 19.66 -15.54 4.81
C MET A 1 18.94 -14.20 4.91
N SER A 2 18.88 -13.41 3.82
CA SER A 2 18.09 -12.17 3.81
C SER A 2 16.63 -12.51 4.15
N LYS A 3 15.99 -11.71 5.00
CA LYS A 3 14.57 -11.89 5.33
C LYS A 3 13.70 -11.49 4.14
N VAL A 4 12.66 -12.28 3.87
CA VAL A 4 11.65 -11.96 2.86
C VAL A 4 10.56 -11.14 3.53
N ILE A 5 10.33 -9.92 3.05
CA ILE A 5 9.25 -9.07 3.56
C ILE A 5 7.95 -9.28 2.78
N GLY A 6 6.82 -9.16 3.47
CA GLY A 6 5.49 -9.12 2.86
C GLY A 6 5.00 -7.69 2.71
N ILE A 7 4.59 -7.31 1.52
CA ILE A 7 4.13 -5.95 1.23
C ILE A 7 2.70 -5.97 0.69
N ASP A 8 1.82 -5.25 1.37
CA ASP A 8 0.56 -4.77 0.81
C ASP A 8 0.80 -3.44 0.11
N LEU A 9 0.82 -3.45 -1.23
CA LEU A 9 0.91 -2.24 -2.04
C LEU A 9 -0.50 -1.69 -2.33
N GLY A 10 -1.12 -1.07 -1.33
CA GLY A 10 -2.50 -0.59 -1.43
C GLY A 10 -2.67 0.69 -2.27
N THR A 11 -3.90 0.95 -2.73
CA THR A 11 -4.24 2.16 -3.50
C THR A 11 -4.08 3.43 -2.67
N THR A 12 -4.54 3.41 -1.43
CA THR A 12 -4.55 4.57 -0.52
C THR A 12 -3.43 4.49 0.50
N ASN A 13 -3.26 3.33 1.13
CA ASN A 13 -2.22 3.06 2.11
C ASN A 13 -1.54 1.75 1.78
N SER A 14 -0.25 1.66 2.06
CA SER A 14 0.57 0.45 1.95
C SER A 14 1.04 0.01 3.33
N CYS A 15 1.30 -1.28 3.48
CA CYS A 15 1.76 -1.88 4.73
C CYS A 15 2.88 -2.88 4.46
N VAL A 16 3.81 -3.03 5.39
CA VAL A 16 4.90 -4.02 5.30
C VAL A 16 4.98 -4.83 6.58
N ALA A 17 5.21 -6.12 6.43
CA ALA A 17 5.35 -7.08 7.53
C ALA A 17 6.48 -8.07 7.26
N VAL A 18 6.93 -8.76 8.29
CA VAL A 18 8.01 -9.75 8.25
C VAL A 18 7.73 -10.88 9.23
N ILE A 19 8.32 -12.05 9.04
CA ILE A 19 8.32 -13.13 10.05
C ILE A 19 9.49 -12.92 11.01
N GLU A 20 9.17 -12.77 12.31
CA GLU A 20 10.14 -12.69 13.40
C GLU A 20 9.78 -13.70 14.49
N GLY A 21 10.74 -14.55 14.87
CA GLY A 21 10.50 -15.58 15.90
C GLY A 21 9.40 -16.59 15.54
N GLY A 22 9.10 -16.74 14.24
CA GLY A 22 8.01 -17.60 13.74
C GLY A 22 6.65 -16.91 13.60
N GLU A 23 6.52 -15.67 14.07
CA GLU A 23 5.28 -14.89 14.05
C GLU A 23 5.34 -13.73 13.05
N PRO A 24 4.23 -13.37 12.40
CA PRO A 24 4.19 -12.21 11.51
C PRO A 24 4.12 -10.91 12.31
N VAL A 25 5.03 -9.98 12.01
CA VAL A 25 5.12 -8.67 12.65
C VAL A 25 4.97 -7.56 11.59
N VAL A 26 4.05 -6.63 11.82
CA VAL A 26 3.93 -5.43 10.98
C VAL A 26 5.02 -4.44 11.37
N ILE A 27 5.80 -4.03 10.38
CA ILE A 27 6.90 -3.07 10.56
C ILE A 27 6.33 -1.64 10.57
N PRO A 28 6.55 -0.85 11.63
CA PRO A 28 6.17 0.56 11.63
C PRO A 28 7.08 1.36 10.68
N ASN A 29 6.53 2.38 10.04
CA ASN A 29 7.31 3.30 9.24
C ASN A 29 8.14 4.26 10.13
N ALA A 30 8.99 5.08 9.51
CA ALA A 30 9.84 6.04 10.21
C ALA A 30 9.06 7.08 11.05
N GLU A 31 7.79 7.31 10.70
CA GLU A 31 6.88 8.19 11.42
C GLU A 31 6.13 7.48 12.56
N GLY A 32 6.43 6.20 12.83
CA GLY A 32 5.83 5.36 13.86
C GLY A 32 4.45 4.80 13.52
N ALA A 33 3.95 5.02 12.29
CA ALA A 33 2.68 4.47 11.85
C ALA A 33 2.85 3.06 11.25
N ARG A 34 1.83 2.21 11.40
CA ARG A 34 1.83 0.83 10.89
C ARG A 34 1.46 0.74 9.39
N THR A 35 0.93 1.83 8.84
CA THR A 35 0.64 1.96 7.40
C THR A 35 1.28 3.23 6.86
N THR A 36 1.64 3.22 5.58
CA THR A 36 2.24 4.35 4.87
C THR A 36 1.30 4.79 3.76
N PRO A 37 0.88 6.07 3.69
CA PRO A 37 0.09 6.57 2.57
C PRO A 37 0.77 6.30 1.23
N SER A 38 0.03 5.75 0.26
CA SER A 38 0.51 5.49 -1.10
C SER A 38 0.52 6.78 -1.93
N VAL A 39 1.24 7.78 -1.43
CA VAL A 39 1.34 9.13 -1.99
C VAL A 39 2.79 9.47 -2.25
N VAL A 40 3.07 9.99 -3.46
CA VAL A 40 4.38 10.47 -3.86
C VAL A 40 4.27 11.94 -4.25
N ALA A 41 5.18 12.77 -3.78
CA ALA A 41 5.22 14.17 -4.15
C ALA A 41 6.64 14.61 -4.54
N PHE A 42 6.71 15.63 -5.39
CA PHE A 42 7.95 16.20 -5.89
C PHE A 42 8.06 17.64 -5.42
N GLY A 43 9.08 17.93 -4.62
CA GLY A 43 9.37 19.27 -4.14
C GLY A 43 9.82 20.21 -5.26
N LYS A 44 9.84 21.51 -4.99
CA LYS A 44 10.28 22.53 -5.97
C LYS A 44 11.74 22.37 -6.38
N THR A 45 12.56 21.83 -5.51
CA THR A 45 13.99 21.55 -5.72
C THR A 45 14.25 20.18 -6.34
N GLY A 46 13.18 19.44 -6.74
CA GLY A 46 13.28 18.11 -7.33
C GLY A 46 13.32 16.97 -6.31
N GLU A 47 13.19 17.27 -5.01
CA GLU A 47 13.14 16.25 -3.97
C GLU A 47 11.90 15.38 -4.11
N ARG A 48 12.07 14.10 -3.78
CA ARG A 48 11.03 13.10 -3.80
C ARG A 48 10.59 12.81 -2.38
N LEU A 49 9.30 13.00 -2.11
CA LEU A 49 8.66 12.74 -0.84
C LEU A 49 7.67 11.59 -0.99
N VAL A 50 7.61 10.69 -0.02
CA VAL A 50 6.71 9.53 -0.05
C VAL A 50 6.03 9.38 1.30
N GLY A 51 4.79 8.92 1.28
CA GLY A 51 4.04 8.63 2.49
C GLY A 51 3.37 9.86 3.11
N GLN A 52 3.42 9.96 4.43
CA GLN A 52 2.72 11.00 5.18
C GLN A 52 3.24 12.41 4.86
N VAL A 53 4.54 12.54 4.62
CA VAL A 53 5.15 13.83 4.25
C VAL A 53 4.62 14.30 2.90
N ALA A 54 4.50 13.39 1.92
CA ALA A 54 3.92 13.69 0.62
C ALA A 54 2.43 14.06 0.74
N LYS A 55 1.65 13.32 1.55
CA LYS A 55 0.21 13.58 1.79
C LYS A 55 -0.01 14.96 2.40
N ARG A 56 0.81 15.38 3.38
CA ARG A 56 0.68 16.68 4.06
C ARG A 56 0.86 17.88 3.12
N GLN A 57 1.69 17.79 2.11
CA GLN A 57 1.90 18.90 1.17
C GLN A 57 0.95 18.89 -0.04
N ALA A 58 0.09 17.88 -0.19
CA ALA A 58 -0.80 17.73 -1.34
C ALA A 58 -1.67 18.98 -1.57
N ILE A 59 -2.11 19.65 -0.52
CA ILE A 59 -2.92 20.88 -0.59
C ILE A 59 -2.14 22.03 -1.26
N THR A 60 -0.87 22.22 -0.85
CA THR A 60 -0.04 23.34 -1.33
C THR A 60 0.73 23.02 -2.60
N ASN A 61 0.77 21.75 -2.98
CA ASN A 61 1.52 21.25 -4.13
C ASN A 61 0.72 20.17 -4.91
N PRO A 62 -0.54 20.43 -5.29
CA PRO A 62 -1.41 19.42 -5.89
C PRO A 62 -0.92 18.90 -7.25
N ASP A 63 -0.31 19.78 -8.08
CA ASP A 63 0.18 19.43 -9.42
C ASP A 63 1.41 18.49 -9.41
N ARG A 64 2.10 18.41 -8.29
CA ARG A 64 3.33 17.61 -8.13
C ARG A 64 3.15 16.52 -7.07
N THR A 65 1.91 16.22 -6.68
CA THR A 65 1.55 15.17 -5.73
C THR A 65 0.68 14.12 -6.43
N VAL A 66 1.12 12.88 -6.35
CA VAL A 66 0.49 11.72 -7.00
C VAL A 66 -0.12 10.81 -5.94
N SER A 67 -1.41 10.54 -6.05
CA SER A 67 -2.14 9.58 -5.21
C SER A 67 -2.90 8.58 -6.09
N SER A 68 -3.30 7.44 -5.51
CA SER A 68 -4.13 6.40 -6.16
C SER A 68 -3.54 5.86 -7.47
N ILE A 69 -2.22 5.89 -7.64
CA ILE A 69 -1.53 5.46 -8.87
C ILE A 69 -1.78 3.99 -9.21
N LYS A 70 -2.05 3.15 -8.23
CA LYS A 70 -2.36 1.72 -8.41
C LYS A 70 -3.52 1.49 -9.38
N ARG A 71 -4.50 2.41 -9.45
CA ARG A 71 -5.62 2.37 -10.42
C ARG A 71 -5.17 2.48 -11.88
N GLN A 72 -3.96 2.96 -12.13
CA GLN A 72 -3.37 3.13 -13.45
C GLN A 72 -2.36 2.03 -13.81
N MET A 73 -2.11 1.05 -12.91
CA MET A 73 -1.19 -0.05 -13.17
C MET A 73 -1.60 -0.84 -14.42
N GLY A 74 -0.63 -1.22 -15.22
CA GLY A 74 -0.85 -1.96 -16.47
C GLY A 74 -1.48 -1.14 -17.60
N SER A 75 -1.55 0.20 -17.47
CA SER A 75 -1.99 1.13 -18.52
C SER A 75 -0.81 1.95 -19.06
N ASP A 76 -1.03 2.63 -20.17
CA ASP A 76 -0.09 3.55 -20.81
C ASP A 76 -0.09 4.96 -20.20
N TYR A 77 -0.82 5.13 -19.08
CA TYR A 77 -0.89 6.39 -18.34
C TYR A 77 0.49 6.84 -17.90
N LYS A 78 0.74 8.15 -18.01
CA LYS A 78 1.97 8.77 -17.55
C LYS A 78 1.66 10.03 -16.75
N VAL A 79 2.21 10.08 -15.54
CA VAL A 79 2.19 11.29 -14.70
C VAL A 79 3.24 12.25 -15.24
N LYS A 80 2.84 13.46 -15.58
CA LYS A 80 3.77 14.53 -15.96
C LYS A 80 4.10 15.38 -14.75
N ILE A 81 5.36 15.40 -14.36
CA ILE A 81 5.92 16.28 -13.33
C ILE A 81 7.01 17.10 -13.98
N ASP A 82 6.80 18.40 -14.12
CA ASP A 82 7.68 19.31 -14.85
C ASP A 82 7.94 18.79 -16.29
N ASP A 83 9.19 18.53 -16.64
CA ASP A 83 9.59 18.00 -17.94
C ASP A 83 9.71 16.47 -18.00
N LYS A 84 9.52 15.79 -16.85
CA LYS A 84 9.56 14.33 -16.75
C LYS A 84 8.17 13.70 -16.81
N LYS A 85 8.12 12.50 -17.37
CA LYS A 85 6.92 11.65 -17.39
C LYS A 85 7.25 10.36 -16.65
N TYR A 86 6.44 10.02 -15.66
CA TYR A 86 6.58 8.82 -14.85
C TYR A 86 5.48 7.82 -15.17
N THR A 87 5.83 6.56 -15.31
CA THR A 87 4.88 5.45 -15.43
C THR A 87 4.27 5.11 -14.06
N PRO A 88 3.12 4.42 -14.01
CA PRO A 88 2.58 3.91 -12.75
C PRO A 88 3.56 3.01 -12.00
N GLN A 89 4.37 2.22 -12.73
CA GLN A 89 5.40 1.35 -12.15
C GLN A 89 6.48 2.15 -11.43
N GLU A 90 6.98 3.24 -12.03
CA GLU A 90 8.00 4.11 -11.40
C GLU A 90 7.47 4.79 -10.15
N ILE A 91 6.24 5.32 -10.16
CA ILE A 91 5.62 5.92 -8.97
C ILE A 91 5.41 4.86 -7.89
N SER A 92 4.92 3.67 -8.24
CA SER A 92 4.73 2.56 -7.29
C SER A 92 6.07 2.08 -6.72
N ALA A 93 7.12 2.07 -7.53
CA ALA A 93 8.48 1.73 -7.07
C ALA A 93 8.99 2.70 -6.00
N MET A 94 8.66 3.99 -6.08
CA MET A 94 9.03 4.97 -5.05
C MET A 94 8.35 4.65 -3.71
N ILE A 95 7.10 4.18 -3.74
CA ILE A 95 6.40 3.72 -2.53
C ILE A 95 7.08 2.46 -1.98
N LEU A 96 7.37 1.48 -2.84
CA LEU A 96 8.06 0.25 -2.46
C LEU A 96 9.45 0.51 -1.88
N GLN A 97 10.21 1.47 -2.43
CA GLN A 97 11.50 1.90 -1.89
C GLN A 97 11.38 2.46 -0.47
N LYS A 98 10.35 3.28 -0.21
CA LYS A 98 10.09 3.79 1.16
C LYS A 98 9.83 2.63 2.12
N LEU A 99 8.96 1.69 1.76
CA LEU A 99 8.66 0.52 2.59
C LEU A 99 9.89 -0.36 2.82
N LYS A 100 10.72 -0.57 1.78
CA LYS A 100 12.00 -1.26 1.88
C LYS A 100 12.95 -0.56 2.85
N THR A 101 13.09 0.76 2.72
CA THR A 101 13.97 1.57 3.61
C THR A 101 13.50 1.50 5.06
N ASP A 102 12.18 1.56 5.30
CA ASP A 102 11.62 1.43 6.65
C ASP A 102 11.87 0.01 7.21
N ALA A 103 11.73 -1.01 6.38
CA ALA A 103 12.02 -2.39 6.77
C ALA A 103 13.50 -2.60 7.07
N GLU A 104 14.41 -2.07 6.25
CA GLU A 104 15.85 -2.13 6.49
C GLU A 104 16.26 -1.39 7.78
N ALA A 105 15.63 -0.25 8.06
CA ALA A 105 15.88 0.49 9.29
C ALA A 105 15.39 -0.27 10.55
N TYR A 106 14.25 -0.94 10.44
CA TYR A 106 13.69 -1.75 11.52
C TYR A 106 14.52 -3.02 11.78
N LEU A 107 14.90 -3.73 10.71
CA LEU A 107 15.62 -5.01 10.80
C LEU A 107 17.13 -4.87 11.05
N GLY A 108 17.71 -3.68 10.81
CA GLY A 108 19.16 -3.46 10.89
C GLY A 108 19.96 -4.16 9.78
N GLU A 109 19.31 -4.71 8.77
CA GLU A 109 19.94 -5.42 7.65
C GLU A 109 19.33 -5.04 6.29
N LYS A 110 20.04 -5.34 5.20
CA LYS A 110 19.52 -5.11 3.84
C LYS A 110 18.40 -6.08 3.50
N VAL A 111 17.34 -5.55 2.87
CA VAL A 111 16.21 -6.32 2.36
C VAL A 111 16.27 -6.35 0.83
N THR A 112 16.36 -7.55 0.27
CA THR A 112 16.47 -7.76 -1.18
C THR A 112 15.32 -8.55 -1.77
N GLU A 113 14.49 -9.21 -0.95
CA GLU A 113 13.43 -10.12 -1.39
C GLU A 113 12.09 -9.73 -0.79
N ALA A 114 11.01 -9.83 -1.58
CA ALA A 114 9.67 -9.52 -1.14
C ALA A 114 8.60 -10.42 -1.77
N VAL A 115 7.49 -10.59 -1.04
CA VAL A 115 6.19 -10.99 -1.57
C VAL A 115 5.34 -9.74 -1.63
N ILE A 116 4.75 -9.44 -2.80
CA ILE A 116 3.93 -8.23 -3.01
C ILE A 116 2.51 -8.65 -3.37
N THR A 117 1.52 -7.97 -2.78
CA THR A 117 0.12 -8.28 -3.04
C THR A 117 -0.46 -7.48 -4.20
N VAL A 118 -1.47 -8.07 -4.83
CA VAL A 118 -2.28 -7.45 -5.87
C VAL A 118 -3.76 -7.79 -5.66
N PRO A 119 -4.70 -6.96 -6.11
CA PRO A 119 -6.10 -7.34 -6.18
C PRO A 119 -6.28 -8.66 -6.94
N ALA A 120 -7.20 -9.50 -6.48
CA ALA A 120 -7.43 -10.82 -7.13
C ALA A 120 -7.87 -10.66 -8.58
N TYR A 121 -8.63 -9.61 -8.88
CA TYR A 121 -9.16 -9.33 -10.21
C TYR A 121 -8.21 -8.52 -11.11
N PHE A 122 -6.93 -8.36 -10.70
CA PHE A 122 -5.90 -7.75 -11.55
C PHE A 122 -5.64 -8.62 -12.79
N THR A 123 -5.57 -7.95 -13.93
CA THR A 123 -5.17 -8.57 -15.19
C THR A 123 -3.68 -8.92 -15.16
N ASP A 124 -3.26 -9.79 -16.06
CA ASP A 124 -1.85 -10.16 -16.23
C ASP A 124 -0.92 -8.94 -16.37
N SER A 125 -1.29 -7.97 -17.20
CA SER A 125 -0.51 -6.72 -17.37
C SER A 125 -0.35 -5.92 -16.07
N GLN A 126 -1.36 -5.91 -15.19
CA GLN A 126 -1.29 -5.22 -13.90
C GLN A 126 -0.39 -5.98 -12.91
N ARG A 127 -0.43 -7.31 -12.94
CA ARG A 127 0.46 -8.18 -12.14
C ARG A 127 1.92 -8.01 -12.55
N GLN A 128 2.19 -8.05 -13.87
CA GLN A 128 3.54 -7.84 -14.39
C GLN A 128 4.06 -6.43 -14.06
N ALA A 129 3.22 -5.39 -14.22
CA ALA A 129 3.59 -4.02 -13.85
C ALA A 129 3.91 -3.88 -12.36
N THR A 130 3.23 -4.63 -11.48
CA THR A 130 3.54 -4.65 -10.04
C THR A 130 4.88 -5.34 -9.78
N LYS A 131 5.16 -6.44 -10.47
CA LYS A 131 6.45 -7.15 -10.40
C LYS A 131 7.61 -6.25 -10.87
N ASP A 132 7.40 -5.50 -11.97
CA ASP A 132 8.38 -4.54 -12.49
C ASP A 132 8.63 -3.39 -11.50
N ALA A 133 7.58 -2.87 -10.85
CA ALA A 133 7.70 -1.86 -9.80
C ALA A 133 8.57 -2.35 -8.63
N GLY A 134 8.39 -3.62 -8.21
CA GLY A 134 9.24 -4.27 -7.20
C GLY A 134 10.70 -4.32 -7.63
N LYS A 135 10.96 -4.70 -8.89
CA LYS A 135 12.30 -4.76 -9.46
C LYS A 135 12.95 -3.37 -9.52
N ILE A 136 12.21 -2.34 -9.96
CA ILE A 136 12.69 -0.95 -9.98
C ILE A 136 13.03 -0.47 -8.56
N ALA A 137 12.29 -0.92 -7.55
CA ALA A 137 12.57 -0.64 -6.14
C ALA A 137 13.78 -1.40 -5.57
N GLY A 138 14.45 -2.23 -6.37
CA GLY A 138 15.58 -3.05 -5.93
C GLY A 138 15.15 -4.25 -5.07
N LEU A 139 13.95 -4.81 -5.35
CA LEU A 139 13.42 -6.00 -4.70
C LEU A 139 13.31 -7.15 -5.72
N GLU A 140 13.83 -8.33 -5.37
CA GLU A 140 13.47 -9.55 -6.04
C GLU A 140 12.07 -9.98 -5.58
N VAL A 141 11.10 -9.89 -6.47
CA VAL A 141 9.71 -10.28 -6.17
C VAL A 141 9.62 -11.80 -6.29
N LYS A 142 9.67 -12.48 -5.15
CA LYS A 142 9.61 -13.94 -5.05
C LYS A 142 8.24 -14.48 -5.45
N ARG A 143 7.18 -13.73 -5.10
CA ARG A 143 5.81 -14.07 -5.44
C ARG A 143 4.93 -12.82 -5.48
N ILE A 144 4.00 -12.82 -6.44
CA ILE A 144 2.81 -11.98 -6.43
C ILE A 144 1.67 -12.83 -5.84
N ILE A 145 0.97 -12.32 -4.81
CA ILE A 145 -0.14 -13.00 -4.15
C ILE A 145 -1.39 -12.12 -4.19
N ASN A 146 -2.56 -12.73 -4.30
CA ASN A 146 -3.82 -11.98 -4.27
C ASN A 146 -4.12 -11.46 -2.86
N GLU A 147 -4.62 -10.22 -2.75
CA GLU A 147 -4.95 -9.56 -1.48
C GLU A 147 -5.94 -10.37 -0.62
N PRO A 148 -7.09 -10.86 -1.16
CA PRO A 148 -8.00 -11.67 -0.36
C PRO A 148 -7.37 -13.00 0.09
N THR A 149 -6.50 -13.58 -0.71
CA THR A 149 -5.79 -14.80 -0.37
C THR A 149 -4.79 -14.57 0.76
N ALA A 150 -4.05 -13.46 0.70
CA ALA A 150 -3.16 -13.04 1.79
C ALA A 150 -3.94 -12.77 3.09
N ALA A 151 -5.09 -12.11 3.02
CA ALA A 151 -5.94 -11.88 4.19
C ALA A 151 -6.45 -13.19 4.81
N ALA A 152 -6.79 -14.19 3.99
CA ALA A 152 -7.17 -15.52 4.47
C ALA A 152 -6.00 -16.25 5.15
N LEU A 153 -4.77 -16.11 4.63
CA LEU A 153 -3.56 -16.63 5.30
C LEU A 153 -3.38 -16.02 6.70
N ALA A 154 -3.53 -14.71 6.82
CA ALA A 154 -3.43 -14.02 8.11
C ALA A 154 -4.51 -14.47 9.11
N TYR A 155 -5.71 -14.79 8.62
CA TYR A 155 -6.80 -15.31 9.46
C TYR A 155 -6.57 -16.77 9.84
N GLY A 156 -6.08 -17.58 8.91
CA GLY A 156 -6.10 -19.06 9.01
C GLY A 156 -4.87 -19.69 9.62
N ILE A 157 -3.81 -18.93 9.93
CA ILE A 157 -2.53 -19.50 10.38
C ILE A 157 -2.68 -20.40 11.63
N ASP A 158 -3.66 -20.08 12.50
CA ASP A 158 -3.90 -20.82 13.76
C ASP A 158 -5.16 -21.70 13.72
N LYS A 159 -5.76 -21.92 12.55
CA LYS A 159 -7.02 -22.64 12.42
C LYS A 159 -6.82 -24.08 11.96
N GLU A 160 -7.23 -25.03 12.78
CA GLU A 160 -7.13 -26.46 12.50
C GLU A 160 -8.37 -27.06 11.83
N ASN A 161 -9.52 -26.35 11.88
CA ASN A 161 -10.78 -26.87 11.36
C ASN A 161 -11.06 -26.39 9.94
N ASP A 162 -11.66 -27.27 9.14
CA ASP A 162 -12.15 -26.95 7.80
C ASP A 162 -13.16 -25.80 7.85
N GLN A 163 -12.91 -24.76 7.09
CA GLN A 163 -13.77 -23.59 7.00
C GLN A 163 -13.94 -23.12 5.56
N LYS A 164 -15.15 -22.70 5.22
CA LYS A 164 -15.46 -21.96 4.00
C LYS A 164 -15.63 -20.50 4.34
N VAL A 165 -14.74 -19.68 3.80
CA VAL A 165 -14.61 -18.28 4.18
C VAL A 165 -14.84 -17.42 2.95
N MET A 166 -15.66 -16.38 3.09
CA MET A 166 -15.73 -15.31 2.11
C MET A 166 -14.82 -14.17 2.55
N VAL A 167 -13.88 -13.78 1.73
CA VAL A 167 -13.10 -12.56 1.89
C VAL A 167 -13.73 -11.48 1.04
N TYR A 168 -14.17 -10.40 1.68
CA TYR A 168 -14.76 -9.22 1.06
C TYR A 168 -13.78 -8.07 1.24
N ASP A 169 -13.05 -7.74 0.20
CA ASP A 169 -12.01 -6.71 0.22
C ASP A 169 -12.46 -5.46 -0.54
N LEU A 170 -12.85 -4.43 0.21
CA LEU A 170 -13.19 -3.11 -0.33
C LEU A 170 -12.11 -2.11 0.08
N GLY A 171 -11.11 -1.98 -0.78
CA GLY A 171 -10.00 -1.05 -0.62
C GLY A 171 -10.35 0.39 -1.02
N GLY A 172 -9.31 1.22 -1.23
CA GLY A 172 -9.49 2.59 -1.70
C GLY A 172 -9.85 2.68 -3.18
N GLY A 173 -9.38 1.75 -4.02
CA GLY A 173 -9.54 1.83 -5.47
C GLY A 173 -10.12 0.61 -6.15
N THR A 174 -10.14 -0.54 -5.48
CA THR A 174 -10.57 -1.84 -6.01
C THR A 174 -11.50 -2.53 -5.03
N PHE A 175 -12.33 -3.40 -5.57
CA PHE A 175 -13.19 -4.31 -4.84
C PHE A 175 -12.96 -5.74 -5.31
N ASP A 176 -12.65 -6.65 -4.39
CA ASP A 176 -12.52 -8.07 -4.63
C ASP A 176 -13.34 -8.88 -3.64
N VAL A 177 -13.87 -10.00 -4.11
CA VAL A 177 -14.48 -11.01 -3.26
C VAL A 177 -13.98 -12.38 -3.66
N SER A 178 -13.52 -13.18 -2.67
CA SER A 178 -13.05 -14.54 -2.90
C SER A 178 -13.71 -15.49 -1.92
N ILE A 179 -14.05 -16.67 -2.42
CA ILE A 179 -14.54 -17.80 -1.62
C ILE A 179 -13.37 -18.76 -1.49
N ILE A 180 -13.00 -19.06 -0.25
CA ILE A 180 -11.79 -19.82 0.07
C ILE A 180 -12.19 -20.98 1.00
N GLU A 181 -11.76 -22.17 0.66
CA GLU A 181 -11.80 -23.33 1.53
C GLU A 181 -10.45 -23.50 2.23
N MET A 182 -10.49 -23.67 3.55
CA MET A 182 -9.32 -23.73 4.41
C MET A 182 -9.43 -25.00 5.27
N GLY A 183 -8.40 -25.83 5.26
CA GLY A 183 -8.32 -27.04 6.08
C GLY A 183 -6.99 -27.77 5.91
N ASP A 184 -6.56 -28.49 6.94
CA ASP A 184 -5.35 -29.34 6.93
C ASP A 184 -4.06 -28.63 6.40
N GLY A 185 -3.91 -27.32 6.65
CA GLY A 185 -2.80 -26.54 6.14
C GLY A 185 -2.90 -26.16 4.65
N VAL A 186 -4.02 -26.47 3.98
CA VAL A 186 -4.29 -26.09 2.60
C VAL A 186 -5.30 -24.93 2.58
N GLN A 187 -5.01 -23.93 1.78
CA GLN A 187 -5.97 -22.87 1.45
C GLN A 187 -6.21 -22.88 -0.06
N GLU A 188 -7.41 -23.20 -0.44
CA GLU A 188 -7.84 -23.30 -1.83
C GLU A 188 -8.87 -22.22 -2.14
N VAL A 189 -8.56 -21.37 -3.12
CA VAL A 189 -9.53 -20.40 -3.66
C VAL A 189 -10.48 -21.17 -4.58
N LEU A 190 -11.78 -21.19 -4.24
CA LEU A 190 -12.82 -21.84 -5.04
C LEU A 190 -13.32 -20.92 -6.16
N ALA A 191 -13.47 -19.63 -5.84
CA ALA A 191 -13.91 -18.63 -6.82
C ALA A 191 -13.47 -17.24 -6.40
N THR A 192 -13.27 -16.36 -7.39
CA THR A 192 -13.02 -14.95 -7.17
C THR A 192 -13.78 -14.11 -8.19
N ALA A 193 -14.24 -12.93 -7.77
CA ALA A 193 -14.86 -11.91 -8.61
C ALA A 193 -14.51 -10.53 -8.08
N GLY A 194 -14.65 -9.48 -8.89
CA GLY A 194 -14.29 -8.15 -8.43
C GLY A 194 -14.56 -7.02 -9.42
N ASN A 195 -14.14 -5.83 -9.01
CA ASN A 195 -14.20 -4.62 -9.83
C ASN A 195 -12.98 -3.75 -9.56
N ASN A 196 -12.08 -3.64 -10.54
CA ASN A 196 -10.82 -2.88 -10.45
C ASN A 196 -11.01 -1.36 -10.42
N ARG A 197 -12.24 -0.86 -10.50
CA ARG A 197 -12.59 0.57 -10.54
C ARG A 197 -13.68 0.92 -9.54
N LEU A 198 -13.79 0.17 -8.45
CA LEU A 198 -14.73 0.43 -7.36
C LEU A 198 -13.98 0.38 -6.03
N GLY A 199 -14.02 1.46 -5.27
CA GLY A 199 -13.36 1.54 -3.97
C GLY A 199 -13.69 2.83 -3.23
N GLY A 200 -13.05 3.05 -2.09
CA GLY A 200 -13.28 4.20 -1.20
C GLY A 200 -13.14 5.56 -1.87
N ASP A 201 -12.26 5.68 -2.88
CA ASP A 201 -12.11 6.93 -3.67
C ASP A 201 -13.40 7.31 -4.40
N ASP A 202 -14.21 6.31 -4.82
CA ASP A 202 -15.49 6.56 -5.50
C ASP A 202 -16.55 7.05 -4.50
N PHE A 203 -16.53 6.52 -3.28
CA PHE A 203 -17.37 7.02 -2.19
C PHE A 203 -17.00 8.46 -1.82
N ASP A 204 -15.70 8.77 -1.74
CA ASP A 204 -15.23 10.14 -1.49
C ASP A 204 -15.67 11.08 -2.61
N GLN A 205 -15.59 10.64 -3.87
CA GLN A 205 -16.01 11.45 -5.01
C GLN A 205 -17.49 11.84 -4.94
N ARG A 206 -18.38 10.92 -4.50
CA ARG A 206 -19.81 11.25 -4.29
C ARG A 206 -20.00 12.38 -3.26
N VAL A 207 -19.21 12.34 -2.18
CA VAL A 207 -19.24 13.39 -1.15
C VAL A 207 -18.69 14.69 -1.68
N ILE A 208 -17.56 14.65 -2.41
CA ILE A 208 -16.94 15.84 -3.03
C ILE A 208 -17.94 16.53 -3.97
N ASP A 209 -18.57 15.74 -4.85
CA ASP A 209 -19.53 16.27 -5.82
C ASP A 209 -20.74 16.91 -5.12
N TRP A 210 -21.28 16.25 -4.11
CA TRP A 210 -22.37 16.82 -3.29
C TRP A 210 -21.96 18.12 -2.60
N ILE A 211 -20.80 18.18 -1.96
CA ILE A 211 -20.32 19.41 -1.31
C ILE A 211 -20.16 20.55 -2.32
N ALA A 212 -19.52 20.25 -3.47
CA ALA A 212 -19.27 21.27 -4.51
C ALA A 212 -20.57 21.80 -5.11
N ASP A 213 -21.58 20.93 -5.31
CA ASP A 213 -22.90 21.34 -5.81
C ASP A 213 -23.68 22.17 -4.80
N GLU A 214 -23.71 21.80 -3.53
CA GLU A 214 -24.38 22.56 -2.48
C GLU A 214 -23.69 23.93 -2.25
N PHE A 215 -22.35 23.95 -2.26
CA PHE A 215 -21.58 25.18 -2.15
C PHE A 215 -21.84 26.13 -3.34
N LYS A 216 -21.89 25.59 -4.55
CA LYS A 216 -22.21 26.36 -5.75
C LYS A 216 -23.62 26.94 -5.69
N LYS A 217 -24.59 26.20 -5.14
CA LYS A 217 -25.98 26.69 -4.95
C LYS A 217 -26.04 27.82 -3.93
N SER A 218 -25.31 27.74 -2.82
CA SER A 218 -25.34 28.71 -1.73
C SER A 218 -24.51 29.96 -2.01
N GLU A 219 -23.29 29.78 -2.55
CA GLU A 219 -22.30 30.88 -2.70
C GLU A 219 -22.11 31.35 -4.15
N GLY A 220 -22.65 30.62 -5.14
CA GLY A 220 -22.52 30.95 -6.56
C GLY A 220 -21.12 30.64 -7.14
N VAL A 221 -20.22 29.99 -6.38
CA VAL A 221 -18.83 29.69 -6.77
C VAL A 221 -18.67 28.19 -6.93
N ASP A 222 -18.11 27.75 -8.06
CA ASP A 222 -17.78 26.35 -8.31
C ASP A 222 -16.34 26.04 -7.91
N LEU A 223 -16.17 25.25 -6.86
CA LEU A 223 -14.85 24.88 -6.32
C LEU A 223 -14.05 23.95 -7.22
N ARG A 224 -14.68 23.29 -8.20
CA ARG A 224 -14.03 22.30 -9.09
C ARG A 224 -12.96 22.89 -9.99
N GLY A 225 -12.98 24.22 -10.20
CA GLY A 225 -11.96 24.95 -10.96
C GLY A 225 -10.66 25.20 -10.20
N ASP A 226 -10.65 25.06 -8.87
CA ASP A 226 -9.50 25.32 -8.01
C ASP A 226 -8.92 23.99 -7.48
N LYS A 227 -7.71 23.68 -7.92
CA LYS A 227 -7.01 22.42 -7.52
C LYS A 227 -6.73 22.33 -6.03
N MET A 228 -6.42 23.46 -5.38
CA MET A 228 -6.19 23.50 -3.94
C MET A 228 -7.50 23.25 -3.17
N ALA A 229 -8.59 23.88 -3.62
CA ALA A 229 -9.91 23.66 -3.06
C ALA A 229 -10.32 22.18 -3.23
N MET A 230 -10.14 21.61 -4.42
CA MET A 230 -10.45 20.21 -4.69
C MET A 230 -9.64 19.25 -3.83
N GLN A 231 -8.35 19.51 -3.60
CA GLN A 231 -7.53 18.67 -2.72
C GLN A 231 -8.02 18.74 -1.27
N ARG A 232 -8.42 19.93 -0.79
CA ARG A 232 -8.99 20.12 0.55
C ARG A 232 -10.35 19.43 0.69
N LEU A 233 -11.18 19.48 -0.36
CA LEU A 233 -12.46 18.76 -0.40
C LEU A 233 -12.23 17.25 -0.35
N LYS A 234 -11.23 16.73 -1.08
CA LYS A 234 -10.87 15.29 -1.07
C LYS A 234 -10.49 14.82 0.33
N GLU A 235 -9.63 15.57 1.02
CA GLU A 235 -9.22 15.23 2.40
C GLU A 235 -10.38 15.32 3.39
N ALA A 236 -11.25 16.32 3.24
CA ALA A 236 -12.41 16.48 4.09
C ALA A 236 -13.49 15.40 3.85
N ALA A 237 -13.69 14.98 2.60
CA ALA A 237 -14.60 13.90 2.22
C ALA A 237 -14.11 12.54 2.76
N GLU A 238 -12.83 12.21 2.57
CA GLU A 238 -12.21 11.01 3.13
C GLU A 238 -12.36 10.97 4.66
N LYS A 239 -12.06 12.08 5.33
CA LYS A 239 -12.22 12.22 6.78
C LYS A 239 -13.67 12.02 7.21
N ALA A 240 -14.61 12.66 6.55
CA ALA A 240 -16.04 12.54 6.87
C ALA A 240 -16.54 11.10 6.66
N LYS A 241 -16.13 10.41 5.57
CA LYS A 241 -16.40 8.98 5.34
C LYS A 241 -15.91 8.11 6.50
N ILE A 242 -14.68 8.33 6.95
CA ILE A 242 -14.09 7.58 8.07
C ILE A 242 -14.87 7.85 9.37
N GLU A 243 -15.17 9.10 9.68
CA GLU A 243 -15.93 9.49 10.88
C GLU A 243 -17.33 8.86 10.87
N LEU A 244 -18.04 8.93 9.73
CA LEU A 244 -19.39 8.38 9.57
C LEU A 244 -19.46 6.85 9.68
N SER A 245 -18.34 6.15 9.68
CA SER A 245 -18.32 4.73 10.03
C SER A 245 -18.57 4.50 11.53
N ASN A 246 -18.26 5.48 12.38
CA ASN A 246 -18.43 5.39 13.84
C ASN A 246 -19.54 6.26 14.40
N VAL A 247 -19.75 7.47 13.81
CA VAL A 247 -20.77 8.43 14.27
C VAL A 247 -21.85 8.63 13.22
N THR A 248 -22.97 9.24 13.60
CA THR A 248 -24.12 9.47 12.69
C THR A 248 -24.04 10.79 11.93
N THR A 249 -23.15 11.69 12.34
CA THR A 249 -22.96 13.02 11.72
C THR A 249 -21.47 13.38 11.72
N SER A 250 -21.01 14.05 10.65
CA SER A 250 -19.69 14.64 10.54
C SER A 250 -19.81 16.09 10.07
N THR A 251 -19.08 17.00 10.72
CA THR A 251 -19.03 18.41 10.33
C THR A 251 -17.80 18.66 9.47
N ILE A 252 -18.04 19.18 8.26
CA ILE A 252 -17.01 19.57 7.31
C ILE A 252 -16.85 21.08 7.40
N SER A 253 -15.69 21.55 7.90
CA SER A 253 -15.39 22.97 8.06
C SER A 253 -14.06 23.30 7.39
N LEU A 254 -14.12 24.11 6.32
CA LEU A 254 -12.96 24.51 5.53
C LEU A 254 -12.94 26.04 5.40
N ARG A 255 -12.05 26.69 6.15
CA ARG A 255 -11.87 28.15 6.07
C ARG A 255 -11.12 28.53 4.80
N PHE A 256 -11.48 29.66 4.19
CA PHE A 256 -10.83 30.21 3.01
C PHE A 256 -10.74 29.17 1.86
N ILE A 257 -11.88 28.53 1.55
CA ILE A 257 -11.96 27.48 0.52
C ILE A 257 -12.04 28.07 -0.90
N GLY A 258 -12.43 29.31 -1.04
CA GLY A 258 -12.57 30.00 -2.30
C GLY A 258 -12.69 31.52 -2.11
N LEU A 259 -12.81 32.23 -3.23
CA LEU A 259 -13.01 33.70 -3.25
C LEU A 259 -14.22 34.02 -4.13
N LYS A 260 -15.01 35.03 -3.74
CA LYS A 260 -15.99 35.67 -4.62
C LYS A 260 -15.29 36.51 -5.68
N SER A 261 -16.01 36.90 -6.70
CA SER A 261 -15.49 37.77 -7.77
C SER A 261 -15.00 39.15 -7.28
N ASP A 262 -15.46 39.60 -6.12
CA ASP A 262 -15.03 40.83 -5.45
C ASP A 262 -13.83 40.63 -4.51
N GLY A 263 -13.27 39.39 -4.45
CA GLY A 263 -12.16 39.04 -3.59
C GLY A 263 -12.54 38.65 -2.16
N THR A 264 -13.83 38.59 -1.84
CA THR A 264 -14.30 38.18 -0.50
C THR A 264 -14.00 36.72 -0.26
N PRO A 265 -13.31 36.34 0.84
CA PRO A 265 -13.00 34.95 1.16
C PRO A 265 -14.28 34.20 1.56
N LEU A 266 -14.37 32.95 1.07
CA LEU A 266 -15.47 32.06 1.35
C LEU A 266 -15.02 30.92 2.28
N ASN A 267 -15.91 30.58 3.20
CA ASN A 267 -15.76 29.46 4.10
C ASN A 267 -16.84 28.42 3.80
N LEU A 268 -16.48 27.16 3.93
CA LEU A 268 -17.42 26.05 3.84
C LEU A 268 -17.64 25.48 5.24
N GLU A 269 -18.91 25.41 5.65
CA GLU A 269 -19.34 24.73 6.86
C GLU A 269 -20.62 23.94 6.54
N MET A 270 -20.49 22.60 6.57
CA MET A 270 -21.58 21.70 6.22
C MET A 270 -21.58 20.50 7.15
N THR A 271 -22.78 19.98 7.44
CA THR A 271 -22.97 18.74 8.19
C THR A 271 -23.40 17.63 7.24
N LEU A 272 -22.60 16.57 7.16
CA LEU A 272 -22.95 15.36 6.44
C LEU A 272 -23.46 14.32 7.45
N THR A 273 -24.69 13.85 7.26
CA THR A 273 -25.26 12.76 8.06
C THR A 273 -24.93 11.41 7.42
N ARG A 274 -24.86 10.33 8.22
CA ARG A 274 -24.72 8.97 7.71
C ARG A 274 -25.86 8.60 6.76
N ALA A 275 -27.10 9.05 7.05
CA ALA A 275 -28.25 8.83 6.17
C ALA A 275 -28.02 9.46 4.78
N LYS A 276 -27.52 10.71 4.72
CA LYS A 276 -27.19 11.37 3.45
C LYS A 276 -26.03 10.70 2.74
N PHE A 277 -24.98 10.31 3.47
CA PHE A 277 -23.87 9.54 2.92
C PHE A 277 -24.35 8.22 2.29
N ASN A 278 -25.22 7.49 2.99
CA ASN A 278 -25.79 6.23 2.47
C ASN A 278 -26.65 6.47 1.21
N GLU A 279 -27.42 7.58 1.17
CA GLU A 279 -28.18 7.97 -0.03
C GLU A 279 -27.25 8.23 -1.23
N LEU A 280 -26.19 9.01 -1.03
CA LEU A 280 -25.21 9.37 -2.07
C LEU A 280 -24.42 8.18 -2.62
N THR A 281 -24.27 7.11 -1.84
CA THR A 281 -23.40 5.97 -2.14
C THR A 281 -24.15 4.64 -2.30
N ALA A 282 -25.47 4.66 -2.30
CA ALA A 282 -26.29 3.44 -2.35
C ALA A 282 -26.00 2.58 -3.59
N ASP A 283 -25.80 3.22 -4.74
CA ASP A 283 -25.44 2.55 -6.00
C ASP A 283 -24.06 1.88 -5.95
N LEU A 284 -23.09 2.48 -5.24
CA LEU A 284 -21.76 1.92 -5.05
C LEU A 284 -21.81 0.67 -4.15
N VAL A 285 -22.62 0.72 -3.08
CA VAL A 285 -22.85 -0.45 -2.21
C VAL A 285 -23.48 -1.57 -3.01
N GLU A 286 -24.53 -1.31 -3.80
CA GLU A 286 -25.17 -2.33 -4.63
C GLU A 286 -24.22 -2.87 -5.71
N ALA A 287 -23.35 -2.04 -6.26
CA ALA A 287 -22.33 -2.46 -7.24
C ALA A 287 -21.36 -3.51 -6.69
N THR A 288 -21.11 -3.55 -5.37
CA THR A 288 -20.32 -4.61 -4.74
C THR A 288 -21.07 -5.95 -4.68
N MET A 289 -22.39 -5.92 -4.61
CA MET A 289 -23.20 -7.13 -4.44
C MET A 289 -23.28 -7.98 -5.70
N GLY A 290 -23.04 -7.41 -6.87
CA GLY A 290 -22.92 -8.16 -8.13
C GLY A 290 -21.81 -9.21 -8.08
N PRO A 291 -20.53 -8.81 -7.88
CA PRO A 291 -19.43 -9.74 -7.68
C PRO A 291 -19.61 -10.72 -6.52
N VAL A 292 -20.24 -10.30 -5.40
CA VAL A 292 -20.54 -11.22 -4.28
C VAL A 292 -21.43 -12.37 -4.74
N ARG A 293 -22.53 -12.07 -5.44
CA ARG A 293 -23.42 -13.09 -5.99
C ARG A 293 -22.71 -14.00 -6.99
N GLN A 294 -21.86 -13.42 -7.83
CA GLN A 294 -21.08 -14.15 -8.81
C GLN A 294 -20.09 -15.14 -8.17
N ALA A 295 -19.29 -14.69 -7.19
CA ALA A 295 -18.31 -15.54 -6.51
C ALA A 295 -18.97 -16.72 -5.79
N ILE A 296 -20.12 -16.49 -5.11
CA ILE A 296 -20.87 -17.57 -4.47
C ILE A 296 -21.42 -18.56 -5.51
N SER A 297 -21.97 -18.06 -6.61
CA SER A 297 -22.47 -18.92 -7.70
C SER A 297 -21.35 -19.76 -8.31
N ASP A 298 -20.19 -19.13 -8.61
CA ASP A 298 -19.06 -19.80 -9.24
C ASP A 298 -18.37 -20.83 -8.32
N SER A 299 -18.41 -20.62 -7.00
CA SER A 299 -17.90 -21.58 -6.02
C SER A 299 -18.75 -22.84 -5.87
N GLY A 300 -19.98 -22.85 -6.42
CA GLY A 300 -20.95 -23.93 -6.24
C GLY A 300 -21.55 -24.01 -4.83
N LEU A 301 -21.22 -23.06 -3.94
CA LEU A 301 -21.71 -23.02 -2.56
C LEU A 301 -23.00 -22.22 -2.44
N LYS A 302 -23.72 -22.47 -1.35
CA LYS A 302 -24.82 -21.61 -0.89
C LYS A 302 -24.30 -20.64 0.17
N THR A 303 -25.01 -19.54 0.38
CA THR A 303 -24.69 -18.61 1.47
C THR A 303 -24.67 -19.27 2.85
N SER A 304 -25.50 -20.30 3.04
CA SER A 304 -25.56 -21.12 4.28
C SER A 304 -24.29 -21.95 4.55
N ASP A 305 -23.48 -22.18 3.53
CA ASP A 305 -22.27 -23.01 3.64
C ASP A 305 -21.07 -22.16 4.10
N LEU A 306 -21.22 -20.83 4.14
CA LEU A 306 -20.20 -19.91 4.60
C LEU A 306 -20.10 -19.91 6.13
N HIS A 307 -18.91 -20.18 6.65
CA HIS A 307 -18.62 -20.15 8.08
C HIS A 307 -18.25 -18.76 8.59
N LYS A 308 -17.53 -17.97 7.76
CA LYS A 308 -17.04 -16.65 8.10
C LYS A 308 -17.03 -15.72 6.89
N ILE A 309 -17.16 -14.42 7.18
CA ILE A 309 -16.96 -13.35 6.23
C ILE A 309 -15.88 -12.43 6.79
N LEU A 310 -14.73 -12.36 6.12
CA LEU A 310 -13.62 -11.50 6.50
C LEU A 310 -13.77 -10.17 5.75
N MET A 311 -13.89 -9.09 6.51
CA MET A 311 -13.97 -7.74 5.96
C MET A 311 -12.56 -7.14 5.89
N VAL A 312 -12.09 -6.91 4.68
CA VAL A 312 -10.74 -6.43 4.35
C VAL A 312 -10.83 -5.09 3.62
N GLY A 313 -9.77 -4.29 3.71
CA GLY A 313 -9.73 -2.94 3.16
C GLY A 313 -10.49 -1.92 4.02
N GLY A 314 -9.99 -0.70 4.07
CA GLY A 314 -10.51 0.35 4.95
C GLY A 314 -11.98 0.70 4.71
N SER A 315 -12.46 0.62 3.46
CA SER A 315 -13.84 0.96 3.08
C SER A 315 -14.86 -0.11 3.48
N SER A 316 -14.42 -1.32 3.81
CA SER A 316 -15.28 -2.37 4.38
C SER A 316 -15.84 -2.02 5.77
N ARG A 317 -15.28 -0.99 6.41
CA ARG A 317 -15.80 -0.45 7.68
C ARG A 317 -17.10 0.34 7.54
N ILE A 318 -17.50 0.73 6.32
CA ILE A 318 -18.74 1.46 6.06
C ILE A 318 -19.95 0.61 6.51
N PRO A 319 -20.81 1.11 7.45
CA PRO A 319 -21.90 0.32 7.99
C PRO A 319 -22.87 -0.22 6.94
N ALA A 320 -23.22 0.60 5.93
CA ALA A 320 -24.12 0.19 4.85
C ALA A 320 -23.55 -1.01 4.04
N VAL A 321 -22.22 -1.09 3.87
CA VAL A 321 -21.54 -2.22 3.22
C VAL A 321 -21.70 -3.49 4.07
N GLN A 322 -21.41 -3.39 5.37
CA GLN A 322 -21.53 -4.53 6.29
C GLN A 322 -22.96 -5.05 6.37
N GLU A 323 -23.93 -4.13 6.42
CA GLU A 323 -25.37 -4.46 6.43
C GLU A 323 -25.81 -5.15 5.14
N ALA A 324 -25.35 -4.70 3.98
CA ALA A 324 -25.68 -5.29 2.67
C ALA A 324 -25.16 -6.73 2.59
N VAL A 325 -23.91 -6.96 2.99
CA VAL A 325 -23.28 -8.30 3.02
C VAL A 325 -24.02 -9.22 3.99
N LYS A 326 -24.26 -8.76 5.22
CA LYS A 326 -25.01 -9.51 6.23
C LYS A 326 -26.42 -9.87 5.78
N LYS A 327 -27.15 -8.90 5.19
CA LYS A 327 -28.51 -9.10 4.68
C LYS A 327 -28.57 -10.17 3.60
N TYR A 328 -27.57 -10.19 2.71
CA TYR A 328 -27.54 -11.15 1.61
C TYR A 328 -27.10 -12.54 2.07
N THR A 329 -26.07 -12.64 2.90
CA THR A 329 -25.47 -13.92 3.29
C THR A 329 -26.13 -14.56 4.51
N GLY A 330 -26.75 -13.77 5.39
CA GLY A 330 -27.22 -14.21 6.70
C GLY A 330 -26.11 -14.39 7.74
N VAL A 331 -24.83 -14.20 7.37
CA VAL A 331 -23.65 -14.38 8.23
C VAL A 331 -23.17 -13.03 8.74
N GLU A 332 -22.88 -12.93 10.03
CA GLU A 332 -22.30 -11.71 10.62
C GLU A 332 -20.87 -11.51 10.15
N PRO A 333 -20.49 -10.35 9.61
CA PRO A 333 -19.12 -10.04 9.25
C PRO A 333 -18.16 -10.15 10.45
N PHE A 334 -17.06 -10.88 10.26
CA PHE A 334 -16.04 -11.08 11.29
C PHE A 334 -15.16 -9.85 11.44
N LYS A 335 -14.99 -9.36 12.67
CA LYS A 335 -14.26 -8.14 13.03
C LYS A 335 -12.93 -8.40 13.77
N GLY A 336 -12.49 -9.65 13.83
CA GLY A 336 -11.33 -10.06 14.62
C GLY A 336 -9.97 -9.87 13.93
N ILE A 337 -9.95 -9.39 12.68
CA ILE A 337 -8.71 -9.04 11.96
C ILE A 337 -8.64 -7.53 11.73
N ASN A 338 -7.43 -6.98 11.69
CA ASN A 338 -7.25 -5.59 11.28
C ASN A 338 -7.26 -5.51 9.74
N PRO A 339 -8.29 -4.88 9.13
CA PRO A 339 -8.43 -4.84 7.68
C PRO A 339 -7.36 -4.01 6.96
N ASP A 340 -6.56 -3.23 7.68
CA ASP A 340 -5.47 -2.42 7.11
C ASP A 340 -4.11 -3.13 7.16
N GLU A 341 -4.00 -4.25 7.87
CA GLU A 341 -2.73 -4.95 8.13
C GLU A 341 -2.74 -6.42 7.68
N CYS A 342 -3.89 -7.06 7.68
CA CYS A 342 -4.00 -8.50 7.46
C CYS A 342 -3.43 -8.95 6.11
N VAL A 343 -3.51 -8.11 5.08
CA VAL A 343 -2.96 -8.40 3.75
C VAL A 343 -1.44 -8.45 3.78
N ALA A 344 -0.77 -7.48 4.42
CA ALA A 344 0.68 -7.48 4.59
C ALA A 344 1.16 -8.65 5.47
N ILE A 345 0.41 -8.96 6.54
CA ILE A 345 0.65 -10.12 7.41
C ILE A 345 0.62 -11.41 6.59
N GLY A 346 -0.41 -11.62 5.78
CA GLY A 346 -0.51 -12.80 4.92
C GLY A 346 0.60 -12.88 3.87
N ALA A 347 1.01 -11.75 3.30
CA ALA A 347 2.15 -11.68 2.40
C ALA A 347 3.46 -12.05 3.11
N ALA A 348 3.65 -11.64 4.37
CA ALA A 348 4.81 -12.02 5.17
C ALA A 348 4.81 -13.51 5.50
N ILE A 349 3.65 -14.10 5.84
CA ILE A 349 3.49 -15.55 6.05
C ILE A 349 3.90 -16.30 4.78
N GLN A 350 3.43 -15.87 3.60
CA GLN A 350 3.84 -16.47 2.32
C GLN A 350 5.34 -16.31 2.08
N GLY A 351 5.94 -15.18 2.46
CA GLY A 351 7.38 -14.95 2.44
C GLY A 351 8.12 -15.96 3.32
N GLY A 352 7.64 -16.19 4.54
CA GLY A 352 8.16 -17.19 5.46
C GLY A 352 8.05 -18.64 4.93
N VAL A 353 6.95 -18.97 4.24
CA VAL A 353 6.81 -20.27 3.55
C VAL A 353 7.89 -20.44 2.48
N LEU A 354 8.13 -19.41 1.66
CA LEU A 354 9.14 -19.44 0.60
C LEU A 354 10.58 -19.47 1.15
N ALA A 355 10.82 -18.85 2.29
CA ALA A 355 12.11 -18.88 3.00
C ALA A 355 12.33 -20.18 3.79
N GLY A 356 11.26 -20.96 4.04
CA GLY A 356 11.30 -22.17 4.86
C GLY A 356 11.12 -21.95 6.37
N ASP A 357 10.83 -20.71 6.78
CA ASP A 357 10.57 -20.32 8.18
C ASP A 357 9.19 -20.79 8.67
N VAL A 358 8.22 -20.84 7.75
CA VAL A 358 6.85 -21.34 8.00
C VAL A 358 6.66 -22.64 7.22
N LYS A 359 6.15 -23.68 7.86
CA LYS A 359 5.98 -25.02 7.26
C LYS A 359 4.51 -25.44 7.33
N GLY A 360 4.12 -26.36 6.43
CA GLY A 360 2.82 -26.99 6.46
C GLY A 360 1.68 -26.15 5.89
N LEU A 361 1.98 -25.08 5.16
CA LEU A 361 1.00 -24.25 4.45
C LEU A 361 1.14 -24.41 2.93
N LEU A 362 0.06 -24.73 2.25
CA LEU A 362 -0.07 -24.77 0.80
C LEU A 362 -1.17 -23.81 0.36
N LEU A 363 -0.83 -22.92 -0.57
CA LEU A 363 -1.74 -21.97 -1.17
C LEU A 363 -2.02 -22.33 -2.62
N LEU A 364 -3.29 -22.52 -2.96
CA LEU A 364 -3.79 -22.74 -4.31
C LEU A 364 -4.70 -21.57 -4.68
N ASP A 365 -4.26 -20.78 -5.64
CA ASP A 365 -4.98 -19.61 -6.16
C ASP A 365 -5.65 -19.93 -7.51
N VAL A 366 -6.46 -19.02 -8.06
CA VAL A 366 -7.19 -19.23 -9.31
C VAL A 366 -7.00 -18.07 -10.28
N THR A 367 -7.16 -18.35 -11.59
CA THR A 367 -7.25 -17.26 -12.58
C THR A 367 -8.62 -16.59 -12.51
N PRO A 368 -8.70 -15.24 -12.45
CA PRO A 368 -9.97 -14.54 -12.23
C PRO A 368 -10.86 -14.49 -13.48
N LEU A 369 -10.28 -14.63 -14.67
CA LEU A 369 -10.96 -14.51 -15.96
C LEU A 369 -10.54 -15.63 -16.90
N SER A 370 -11.46 -16.04 -17.79
CA SER A 370 -11.17 -17.00 -18.85
C SER A 370 -10.14 -16.44 -19.84
N LEU A 371 -9.31 -17.34 -20.34
CA LEU A 371 -8.29 -17.07 -21.35
C LEU A 371 -8.58 -17.88 -22.61
N GLY A 372 -8.42 -17.25 -23.75
CA GLY A 372 -8.72 -17.87 -25.04
C GLY A 372 -8.04 -17.16 -26.20
N ILE A 373 -8.36 -17.59 -27.38
CA ILE A 373 -7.92 -16.96 -28.63
C ILE A 373 -9.10 -16.63 -29.53
N GLU A 374 -8.92 -15.62 -30.40
CA GLU A 374 -9.84 -15.36 -31.50
C GLU A 374 -9.79 -16.47 -32.51
N THR A 375 -10.96 -16.97 -32.90
CA THR A 375 -11.13 -17.96 -33.96
C THR A 375 -12.04 -17.44 -35.03
N MET A 376 -12.27 -18.23 -36.09
CA MET A 376 -13.04 -17.85 -37.26
C MET A 376 -14.41 -17.25 -36.86
N GLY A 377 -14.74 -16.10 -37.44
CA GLY A 377 -15.97 -15.37 -37.12
C GLY A 377 -15.84 -14.38 -35.98
N GLY A 378 -14.62 -14.12 -35.49
CA GLY A 378 -14.38 -13.21 -34.37
C GLY A 378 -14.81 -13.76 -33.00
N ILE A 379 -14.85 -15.09 -32.86
CA ILE A 379 -15.30 -15.79 -31.67
C ILE A 379 -14.12 -15.95 -30.70
N ASN A 380 -14.38 -15.72 -29.42
CA ASN A 380 -13.44 -16.04 -28.34
C ASN A 380 -13.57 -17.53 -27.97
N THR A 381 -12.62 -18.34 -28.38
CA THR A 381 -12.55 -19.75 -27.99
C THR A 381 -11.72 -19.87 -26.70
N LYS A 382 -12.40 -20.18 -25.60
CA LYS A 382 -11.78 -20.33 -24.27
C LYS A 382 -10.96 -21.61 -24.20
N ILE A 383 -9.74 -21.52 -23.63
CA ILE A 383 -8.83 -22.64 -23.41
C ILE A 383 -8.67 -22.88 -21.90
N ILE A 384 -8.62 -21.81 -21.11
CA ILE A 384 -8.63 -21.86 -19.66
C ILE A 384 -9.86 -21.09 -19.18
N ASP A 385 -10.71 -21.76 -18.42
CA ASP A 385 -11.89 -21.13 -17.82
C ASP A 385 -11.50 -20.32 -16.57
N ARG A 386 -12.28 -19.28 -16.25
CA ARG A 386 -12.13 -18.56 -14.98
C ARG A 386 -12.25 -19.52 -13.81
N ASN A 387 -11.65 -19.15 -12.68
CA ASN A 387 -11.55 -19.93 -11.47
C ASN A 387 -10.85 -21.30 -11.66
N THR A 388 -10.01 -21.44 -12.71
CA THR A 388 -9.11 -22.57 -12.82
C THR A 388 -7.92 -22.38 -11.87
N THR A 389 -7.63 -23.38 -11.05
CA THR A 389 -6.50 -23.37 -10.09
C THR A 389 -5.17 -23.19 -10.80
N ILE A 390 -4.29 -22.34 -10.26
CA ILE A 390 -2.96 -22.04 -10.80
C ILE A 390 -1.85 -22.53 -9.84
N PRO A 391 -0.66 -22.93 -10.36
CA PRO A 391 -0.25 -22.89 -11.76
C PRO A 391 -0.96 -23.93 -12.63
N VAL A 392 -1.17 -23.61 -13.90
CA VAL A 392 -1.87 -24.50 -14.84
C VAL A 392 -1.32 -24.35 -16.26
N LYS A 393 -1.26 -25.47 -16.98
CA LYS A 393 -0.90 -25.52 -18.39
C LYS A 393 -1.96 -26.29 -19.17
N LYS A 394 -2.57 -25.64 -20.19
CA LYS A 394 -3.58 -26.26 -21.07
C LYS A 394 -3.26 -25.95 -22.52
N SER A 395 -3.49 -26.92 -23.40
CA SER A 395 -3.30 -26.82 -24.84
C SER A 395 -4.55 -27.23 -25.59
N GLN A 396 -4.75 -26.61 -26.76
CA GLN A 396 -5.79 -27.00 -27.70
C GLN A 396 -5.26 -26.91 -29.13
N ILE A 397 -5.67 -27.85 -30.00
CA ILE A 397 -5.27 -27.89 -31.42
C ILE A 397 -6.27 -27.11 -32.23
N PHE A 398 -5.75 -26.20 -33.05
CA PHE A 398 -6.47 -25.41 -34.04
C PHE A 398 -5.93 -25.72 -35.45
N SER A 399 -6.52 -25.11 -36.45
CA SER A 399 -6.11 -25.29 -37.84
C SER A 399 -6.23 -24.00 -38.65
N THR A 400 -5.76 -24.03 -39.91
CA THR A 400 -5.85 -22.92 -40.87
C THR A 400 -7.28 -22.71 -41.36
N ALA A 401 -7.65 -21.46 -41.61
CA ALA A 401 -8.99 -21.07 -42.08
C ALA A 401 -9.12 -21.07 -43.60
N VAL A 402 -7.99 -20.95 -44.32
CA VAL A 402 -7.96 -20.93 -45.80
C VAL A 402 -6.92 -21.92 -46.33
N ASP A 403 -7.08 -22.33 -47.62
CA ASP A 403 -6.14 -23.22 -48.30
C ASP A 403 -4.79 -22.53 -48.49
N ASN A 404 -3.70 -23.30 -48.31
CA ASN A 404 -2.30 -22.86 -48.46
C ASN A 404 -1.93 -21.64 -47.61
N GLN A 405 -2.53 -21.49 -46.43
CA GLN A 405 -2.24 -20.41 -45.51
C GLN A 405 -0.80 -20.58 -44.92
N PRO A 406 0.12 -19.61 -45.17
CA PRO A 406 1.53 -19.76 -44.78
C PRO A 406 1.81 -19.37 -43.33
N SER A 407 0.88 -18.69 -42.69
CA SER A 407 0.99 -18.21 -41.28
C SER A 407 -0.38 -18.14 -40.60
N VAL A 408 -0.40 -18.20 -39.29
CA VAL A 408 -1.58 -17.91 -38.45
C VAL A 408 -1.28 -16.79 -37.51
N GLU A 409 -2.24 -15.89 -37.34
CA GLU A 409 -2.24 -14.90 -36.30
C GLU A 409 -2.91 -15.48 -35.06
N VAL A 410 -2.25 -15.38 -33.91
CA VAL A 410 -2.80 -15.79 -32.63
C VAL A 410 -3.11 -14.53 -31.82
N HIS A 411 -4.41 -14.19 -31.76
CA HIS A 411 -4.93 -13.08 -30.98
C HIS A 411 -5.38 -13.60 -29.62
N VAL A 412 -4.61 -13.28 -28.58
CA VAL A 412 -4.81 -13.75 -27.21
C VAL A 412 -5.78 -12.84 -26.48
N LEU A 413 -6.79 -13.45 -25.86
CA LEU A 413 -7.92 -12.77 -25.24
C LEU A 413 -8.08 -13.14 -23.76
N GLN A 414 -8.58 -12.21 -22.97
CA GLN A 414 -9.01 -12.41 -21.60
C GLN A 414 -10.41 -11.85 -21.39
N GLY A 415 -11.32 -12.65 -20.88
CA GLY A 415 -12.69 -12.25 -20.55
C GLY A 415 -13.73 -13.30 -20.85
N GLU A 416 -14.98 -12.98 -20.52
CA GLU A 416 -16.10 -13.92 -20.56
C GLU A 416 -17.01 -13.77 -21.77
N ARG A 417 -16.79 -12.75 -22.62
CA ARG A 417 -17.64 -12.46 -23.78
C ARG A 417 -17.37 -13.44 -24.92
N ASP A 418 -18.41 -13.76 -25.70
CA ASP A 418 -18.32 -14.72 -26.81
C ASP A 418 -17.55 -14.16 -28.00
N PHE A 419 -17.51 -12.83 -28.17
CA PHE A 419 -16.82 -12.21 -29.31
C PHE A 419 -15.49 -11.57 -28.86
N ALA A 420 -14.46 -11.75 -29.69
CA ALA A 420 -13.11 -11.25 -29.44
C ALA A 420 -13.08 -9.75 -29.14
N LYS A 421 -13.80 -8.95 -29.93
CA LYS A 421 -13.89 -7.48 -29.81
C LYS A 421 -14.41 -6.98 -28.46
N ASP A 422 -15.16 -7.83 -27.74
CA ASP A 422 -15.80 -7.50 -26.47
C ASP A 422 -14.97 -7.98 -25.26
N ASN A 423 -13.81 -8.59 -25.52
CA ASN A 423 -12.85 -9.06 -24.53
C ASN A 423 -11.58 -8.21 -24.55
N LYS A 424 -10.77 -8.35 -23.51
CA LYS A 424 -9.48 -7.67 -23.43
C LYS A 424 -8.45 -8.42 -24.27
N THR A 425 -7.85 -7.72 -25.23
CA THR A 425 -6.65 -8.22 -25.92
C THR A 425 -5.46 -8.22 -24.97
N LEU A 426 -4.83 -9.38 -24.81
CA LEU A 426 -3.58 -9.52 -24.05
C LEU A 426 -2.36 -9.40 -24.96
N GLY A 427 -2.46 -9.85 -26.20
CA GLY A 427 -1.39 -9.74 -27.19
C GLY A 427 -1.77 -10.40 -28.51
N VAL A 428 -0.96 -10.10 -29.53
CA VAL A 428 -1.08 -10.70 -30.86
C VAL A 428 0.30 -11.13 -31.32
N PHE A 429 0.42 -12.33 -31.88
CA PHE A 429 1.67 -12.80 -32.48
C PHE A 429 1.38 -13.71 -33.70
N HIS A 430 2.38 -13.91 -34.57
CA HIS A 430 2.25 -14.69 -35.79
C HIS A 430 3.12 -15.93 -35.70
N LEU A 431 2.55 -17.07 -36.09
CA LEU A 431 3.29 -18.30 -36.36
C LEU A 431 3.43 -18.46 -37.87
N ASP A 432 4.66 -18.28 -38.38
CA ASP A 432 4.99 -18.32 -39.79
C ASP A 432 5.57 -19.67 -40.23
N GLY A 433 5.48 -19.92 -41.55
CA GLY A 433 6.13 -21.06 -42.20
C GLY A 433 5.40 -22.37 -41.97
N ILE A 434 4.09 -22.30 -41.92
CA ILE A 434 3.18 -23.45 -42.03
C ILE A 434 3.27 -24.01 -43.43
N MET A 435 3.37 -25.36 -43.55
CA MET A 435 3.43 -25.99 -44.87
C MET A 435 2.11 -25.79 -45.64
N PRO A 436 2.18 -25.44 -46.93
CA PRO A 436 0.99 -25.32 -47.76
C PRO A 436 0.15 -26.61 -47.74
N ALA A 437 -1.10 -26.49 -47.33
CA ALA A 437 -2.05 -27.60 -47.23
C ALA A 437 -3.47 -27.06 -47.36
N ARG A 438 -4.46 -27.93 -47.54
CA ARG A 438 -5.88 -27.54 -47.49
C ARG A 438 -6.21 -27.03 -46.09
N ARG A 439 -7.16 -26.09 -46.03
CA ARG A 439 -7.70 -25.61 -44.73
C ARG A 439 -8.12 -26.79 -43.86
N GLY A 440 -7.88 -26.70 -42.57
CA GLY A 440 -8.23 -27.74 -41.60
C GLY A 440 -7.23 -28.89 -41.49
N VAL A 441 -6.19 -28.95 -42.37
CA VAL A 441 -5.15 -30.01 -42.34
C VAL A 441 -4.00 -29.67 -41.38
N PRO A 442 -3.39 -28.45 -41.40
CA PRO A 442 -2.35 -28.10 -40.44
C PRO A 442 -2.86 -28.17 -39.00
N GLN A 443 -2.01 -28.70 -38.10
CA GLN A 443 -2.33 -28.81 -36.68
C GLN A 443 -1.49 -27.82 -35.93
N ILE A 444 -2.15 -26.77 -35.40
CA ILE A 444 -1.52 -25.70 -34.63
C ILE A 444 -1.91 -25.89 -33.18
N GLU A 445 -0.98 -26.35 -32.34
CA GLU A 445 -1.19 -26.46 -30.92
C GLU A 445 -0.96 -25.10 -30.27
N VAL A 446 -2.00 -24.53 -29.64
CA VAL A 446 -1.90 -23.32 -28.84
C VAL A 446 -1.92 -23.71 -27.36
N THR A 447 -0.87 -23.32 -26.64
CA THR A 447 -0.67 -23.65 -25.24
C THR A 447 -0.71 -22.37 -24.40
N PHE A 448 -1.52 -22.39 -23.35
CA PHE A 448 -1.52 -21.42 -22.28
C PHE A 448 -0.83 -22.02 -21.05
N ASP A 449 0.13 -21.31 -20.50
CA ASP A 449 0.88 -21.66 -19.30
C ASP A 449 0.81 -20.50 -18.31
N ILE A 450 0.12 -20.71 -17.17
CA ILE A 450 -0.03 -19.72 -16.12
C ILE A 450 0.85 -20.12 -14.95
N ASP A 451 1.77 -19.25 -14.56
CA ASP A 451 2.64 -19.50 -13.42
C ASP A 451 1.93 -19.27 -12.07
N ALA A 452 2.62 -19.53 -10.96
CA ALA A 452 2.09 -19.34 -9.61
C ALA A 452 1.82 -17.86 -9.25
N ASN A 453 2.32 -16.89 -10.04
CA ASN A 453 2.05 -15.46 -9.89
C ASN A 453 0.82 -15.02 -10.70
N GLY A 454 0.21 -15.92 -11.47
CA GLY A 454 -0.87 -15.62 -12.39
C GLY A 454 -0.40 -14.94 -13.68
N ILE A 455 0.89 -15.06 -14.03
CA ILE A 455 1.45 -14.50 -15.26
C ILE A 455 1.28 -15.52 -16.38
N VAL A 456 0.76 -15.05 -17.50
CA VAL A 456 0.36 -15.89 -18.65
C VAL A 456 1.44 -15.91 -19.73
N HIS A 457 1.83 -17.11 -20.13
CA HIS A 457 2.66 -17.37 -21.32
C HIS A 457 1.83 -18.13 -22.34
N VAL A 458 1.87 -17.69 -23.60
CA VAL A 458 1.14 -18.35 -24.69
C VAL A 458 2.13 -18.73 -25.77
N SER A 459 2.07 -19.99 -26.22
CA SER A 459 2.82 -20.46 -27.37
C SER A 459 1.90 -21.09 -28.42
N ALA A 460 2.32 -21.00 -29.67
CA ALA A 460 1.70 -21.70 -30.79
C ALA A 460 2.75 -22.51 -31.54
N LYS A 461 2.46 -23.79 -31.79
CA LYS A 461 3.36 -24.73 -32.45
C LYS A 461 2.66 -25.45 -33.58
N ASP A 462 3.24 -25.39 -34.78
CA ASP A 462 2.84 -26.24 -35.89
C ASP A 462 3.40 -27.65 -35.67
N LEU A 463 2.53 -28.62 -35.42
CA LEU A 463 2.91 -30.00 -35.18
C LEU A 463 3.50 -30.70 -36.41
N GLY A 464 3.19 -30.19 -37.65
CA GLY A 464 3.72 -30.74 -38.90
C GLY A 464 5.17 -30.32 -39.16
N THR A 465 5.53 -29.06 -38.89
CA THR A 465 6.88 -28.52 -39.14
C THR A 465 7.73 -28.44 -37.87
N GLY A 466 7.15 -28.53 -36.71
CA GLY A 466 7.79 -28.32 -35.44
C GLY A 466 8.14 -26.85 -35.12
N LYS A 467 7.76 -25.91 -35.99
CA LYS A 467 7.95 -24.47 -35.76
C LYS A 467 7.08 -23.98 -34.60
N GLU A 468 7.64 -23.16 -33.76
CA GLU A 468 6.99 -22.63 -32.58
C GLU A 468 7.25 -21.12 -32.45
N GLN A 469 6.23 -20.38 -32.02
CA GLN A 469 6.33 -19.00 -31.59
C GLN A 469 5.62 -18.85 -30.25
N SER A 470 6.10 -17.95 -29.42
CA SER A 470 5.51 -17.68 -28.13
C SER A 470 5.49 -16.20 -27.81
N ILE A 471 4.54 -15.82 -27.00
CA ILE A 471 4.47 -14.51 -26.38
C ILE A 471 4.34 -14.69 -24.86
N SER A 472 5.22 -14.01 -24.12
CA SER A 472 4.89 -13.71 -22.73
C SER A 472 3.97 -12.52 -22.77
N ILE A 473 2.83 -12.61 -22.10
CA ILE A 473 1.88 -11.51 -22.10
C ILE A 473 2.50 -10.36 -21.31
N THR A 474 3.16 -9.51 -22.07
CA THR A 474 3.67 -8.23 -21.56
C THR A 474 2.81 -7.19 -22.25
N SER A 475 2.03 -6.42 -21.47
CA SER A 475 1.17 -5.40 -22.09
C SER A 475 2.00 -4.42 -22.94
N SER A 476 1.36 -3.79 -23.92
CA SER A 476 1.96 -2.70 -24.71
C SER A 476 2.47 -1.51 -23.88
N SER A 477 2.15 -1.48 -22.60
CA SER A 477 2.58 -0.48 -21.61
C SER A 477 3.76 -0.91 -20.74
N ASN A 478 4.31 -2.12 -20.94
CA ASN A 478 5.45 -2.57 -20.15
C ASN A 478 6.73 -1.86 -20.59
N MET A 479 7.51 -1.46 -19.60
CA MET A 479 8.84 -0.90 -19.79
C MET A 479 9.74 -1.96 -20.45
N SER A 480 10.61 -1.54 -21.38
CA SER A 480 11.65 -2.42 -21.89
C SER A 480 12.63 -2.83 -20.76
N LYS A 481 13.40 -3.89 -20.97
CA LYS A 481 14.42 -4.29 -19.98
C LYS A 481 15.44 -3.16 -19.74
N GLU A 482 15.75 -2.41 -20.80
CA GLU A 482 16.64 -1.25 -20.78
C GLU A 482 16.00 -0.09 -19.99
N ASP A 483 14.70 0.17 -20.15
CA ASP A 483 13.99 1.21 -19.39
C ASP A 483 13.84 0.83 -17.91
N ILE A 484 13.58 -0.45 -17.62
CA ILE A 484 13.58 -0.95 -16.23
C ILE A 484 14.97 -0.75 -15.61
N GLN A 485 16.07 -1.08 -16.32
CA GLN A 485 17.40 -0.91 -15.79
C GLN A 485 17.74 0.57 -15.54
N LYS A 486 17.39 1.47 -16.46
CA LYS A 486 17.53 2.93 -16.24
C LYS A 486 16.73 3.41 -15.03
N ALA A 487 15.50 2.92 -14.85
CA ALA A 487 14.68 3.26 -13.69
C ALA A 487 15.28 2.73 -12.38
N VAL A 488 15.92 1.54 -12.40
CA VAL A 488 16.67 1.00 -11.26
C VAL A 488 17.86 1.90 -10.92
N ASP A 489 18.68 2.26 -11.92
CA ASP A 489 19.87 3.12 -11.73
C ASP A 489 19.47 4.52 -11.21
N GLU A 490 18.39 5.11 -11.74
CA GLU A 490 17.83 6.37 -11.20
C GLU A 490 17.32 6.22 -9.77
N ALA A 491 16.67 5.11 -9.47
CA ALA A 491 16.12 4.83 -8.15
C ALA A 491 17.22 4.67 -7.09
N GLU A 492 18.33 3.99 -7.41
CA GLU A 492 19.49 3.86 -6.52
C GLU A 492 20.16 5.22 -6.26
N LYS A 493 20.31 6.04 -7.30
CA LYS A 493 20.85 7.38 -7.17
C LYS A 493 20.03 8.25 -6.20
N PHE A 494 18.71 8.22 -6.32
CA PHE A 494 17.84 8.98 -5.41
C PHE A 494 17.83 8.40 -3.99
N ALA A 495 18.01 7.09 -3.81
CA ALA A 495 18.09 6.48 -2.48
C ALA A 495 19.29 7.02 -1.67
N GLU A 496 20.44 7.26 -2.32
CA GLU A 496 21.59 7.87 -1.65
C GLU A 496 21.36 9.36 -1.32
N GLU A 497 20.72 10.10 -2.23
CA GLU A 497 20.36 11.51 -2.01
C GLU A 497 19.34 11.64 -0.88
N ASP A 498 18.30 10.80 -0.88
CA ASP A 498 17.26 10.77 0.14
C ASP A 498 17.83 10.39 1.52
N LYS A 499 18.79 9.45 1.59
CA LYS A 499 19.48 9.09 2.84
C LYS A 499 20.27 10.26 3.43
N LYS A 500 21.06 10.94 2.62
CA LYS A 500 21.80 12.15 3.07
C LYS A 500 20.86 13.22 3.59
N ARG A 501 19.78 13.45 2.87
CA ARG A 501 18.79 14.46 3.24
C ARG A 501 18.05 14.11 4.51
N ARG A 502 17.76 12.84 4.75
CA ARG A 502 17.19 12.37 6.01
C ARG A 502 18.14 12.63 7.18
N GLU A 503 19.43 12.31 7.02
CA GLU A 503 20.45 12.62 8.01
C GLU A 503 20.51 14.13 8.32
N GLU A 504 20.36 15.00 7.31
CA GLU A 504 20.27 16.45 7.49
C GLU A 504 19.03 16.89 8.28
N VAL A 505 17.87 16.30 7.97
CA VAL A 505 16.62 16.58 8.69
C VAL A 505 16.70 16.08 10.13
N ASP A 506 17.25 14.90 10.38
CA ASP A 506 17.42 14.35 11.72
C ASP A 506 18.34 15.22 12.58
N ILE A 507 19.43 15.75 12.00
CA ILE A 507 20.34 16.71 12.66
C ILE A 507 19.57 17.99 13.02
N ARG A 508 18.79 18.55 12.10
CA ARG A 508 18.00 19.78 12.35
C ARG A 508 16.96 19.56 13.44
N ASN A 509 16.23 18.46 13.39
CA ASN A 509 15.23 18.11 14.39
C ASN A 509 15.86 17.91 15.78
N GLY A 510 17.01 17.22 15.85
CA GLY A 510 17.77 17.06 17.08
C GLY A 510 18.27 18.37 17.65
N ALA A 511 18.69 19.29 16.78
CA ALA A 511 19.12 20.63 17.16
C ALA A 511 17.96 21.49 17.70
N ASP A 512 16.79 21.47 17.05
CA ASP A 512 15.59 22.16 17.53
C ASP A 512 15.12 21.60 18.89
N GLN A 513 15.16 20.28 19.06
CA GLN A 513 14.82 19.64 20.33
C GLN A 513 15.78 20.05 21.45
N MET A 514 17.08 20.14 21.17
CA MET A 514 18.09 20.61 22.13
C MET A 514 17.87 22.05 22.54
N VAL A 515 17.56 22.94 21.58
CA VAL A 515 17.17 24.34 21.85
C VAL A 515 16.01 24.38 22.83
N TYR A 516 14.94 23.63 22.54
CA TYR A 516 13.76 23.58 23.39
C TYR A 516 14.07 23.07 24.82
N GLN A 517 14.89 22.02 24.94
CA GLN A 517 15.28 21.46 26.25
C GLN A 517 16.11 22.46 27.07
N CYS A 518 17.02 23.21 26.43
CA CYS A 518 17.81 24.22 27.10
C CYS A 518 16.96 25.42 27.53
N GLU A 519 16.06 25.89 26.68
CA GLU A 519 15.13 26.98 27.05
C GLU A 519 14.22 26.57 28.24
N LYS A 520 13.75 25.33 28.22
CA LYS A 520 12.96 24.77 29.29
C LYS A 520 13.76 24.72 30.58
N LEU A 521 15.02 24.20 30.56
CA LEU A 521 15.90 24.14 31.69
C LEU A 521 16.16 25.53 32.31
N VAL A 522 16.42 26.53 31.46
CA VAL A 522 16.62 27.92 31.93
C VAL A 522 15.37 28.52 32.55
N SER A 523 14.17 28.19 31.99
CA SER A 523 12.90 28.73 32.50
C SER A 523 12.43 28.07 33.79
N GLU A 524 12.64 26.74 33.96
CA GLU A 524 12.15 25.97 35.10
C GLU A 524 13.15 25.91 36.25
N ASP A 525 14.44 25.78 35.95
CA ASP A 525 15.51 25.57 36.96
C ASP A 525 16.56 26.70 36.99
N GLY A 526 16.32 27.80 36.30
CA GLY A 526 17.27 28.88 36.14
C GLY A 526 17.80 29.45 37.47
N ASP A 527 17.00 29.42 38.53
CA ASP A 527 17.41 29.89 39.87
C ASP A 527 18.45 29.00 40.55
N LYS A 528 18.71 27.81 40.02
CA LYS A 528 19.62 26.81 40.59
C LYS A 528 21.05 26.87 40.04
N PHE A 529 21.34 27.73 39.07
CA PHE A 529 22.70 27.91 38.50
C PHE A 529 23.05 29.38 38.30
N SER A 530 24.36 29.65 38.12
CA SER A 530 24.88 31.02 38.11
C SER A 530 24.39 31.86 36.92
N GLU A 531 24.41 33.18 37.05
CA GLU A 531 24.09 34.11 35.94
C GLU A 531 25.05 33.95 34.76
N ASP A 532 26.33 33.57 35.01
CA ASP A 532 27.31 33.30 33.97
C ASP A 532 26.92 32.01 33.19
N ASP A 533 26.44 30.96 33.87
CA ASP A 533 25.95 29.75 33.22
C ASP A 533 24.67 30.00 32.42
N LYS A 534 23.75 30.85 32.94
CA LYS A 534 22.54 31.27 32.18
C LYS A 534 22.91 32.02 30.91
N LYS A 535 23.87 32.91 30.99
CA LYS A 535 24.34 33.68 29.85
C LYS A 535 24.99 32.77 28.83
N ASP A 536 25.89 31.87 29.23
CA ASP A 536 26.62 30.98 28.31
C ASP A 536 25.66 30.01 27.59
N ILE A 537 24.67 29.42 28.29
CA ILE A 537 23.69 28.52 27.63
C ILE A 537 22.78 29.30 26.66
N ASN A 538 22.34 30.53 27.01
CA ASN A 538 21.53 31.36 26.14
C ASN A 538 22.32 31.81 24.89
N ASP A 539 23.60 32.21 25.06
CA ASP A 539 24.45 32.56 23.92
C ASP A 539 24.62 31.36 22.95
N LYS A 540 24.73 30.13 23.47
CA LYS A 540 24.83 28.90 22.65
C LYS A 540 23.50 28.52 22.02
N VAL A 541 22.37 28.73 22.72
CA VAL A 541 21.02 28.56 22.17
C VAL A 541 20.81 29.50 20.98
N ASP A 542 21.17 30.79 21.14
CA ASP A 542 21.03 31.78 20.08
C ASP A 542 21.96 31.47 18.90
N ALA A 543 23.17 31.01 19.15
CA ALA A 543 24.10 30.58 18.11
C ALA A 543 23.57 29.37 17.30
N LEU A 544 22.95 28.39 17.99
CA LEU A 544 22.34 27.25 17.32
C LEU A 544 21.09 27.64 16.54
N LYS A 545 20.22 28.51 17.09
CA LYS A 545 19.05 29.06 16.39
C LYS A 545 19.44 29.82 15.12
N GLU A 546 20.54 30.58 15.16
CA GLU A 546 21.04 31.29 13.99
C GLU A 546 21.59 30.30 12.95
N ALA A 547 22.33 29.28 13.37
CA ALA A 547 22.79 28.21 12.48
C ALA A 547 21.63 27.45 11.82
N LEU A 548 20.54 27.19 12.54
CA LEU A 548 19.33 26.52 12.02
C LEU A 548 18.63 27.31 10.90
N LYS A 549 18.80 28.63 10.81
CA LYS A 549 18.29 29.44 9.70
C LYS A 549 19.09 29.25 8.40
N GLY A 550 20.33 28.78 8.51
CA GLY A 550 21.23 28.52 7.39
C GLY A 550 21.11 27.10 6.82
N GLU A 551 21.90 26.81 5.79
CA GLU A 551 21.95 25.50 5.12
C GLU A 551 23.16 24.63 5.52
N ASP A 552 24.10 25.18 6.30
CA ASP A 552 25.33 24.48 6.69
C ASP A 552 25.08 23.48 7.84
N ILE A 553 24.89 22.20 7.46
CA ILE A 553 24.63 21.10 8.39
C ILE A 553 25.78 20.83 9.34
N ASN A 554 27.04 21.04 8.91
CA ASN A 554 28.20 20.84 9.78
C ASN A 554 28.25 21.91 10.87
N LEU A 555 27.88 23.14 10.54
CA LEU A 555 27.78 24.22 11.52
C LEU A 555 26.67 23.93 12.54
N ILE A 556 25.49 23.46 12.09
CA ILE A 556 24.38 23.09 12.98
C ILE A 556 24.83 21.99 13.93
N LYS A 557 25.47 20.93 13.42
CA LYS A 557 25.97 19.81 14.22
C LYS A 557 26.99 20.26 15.26
N SER A 558 27.97 21.08 14.87
CA SER A 558 28.96 21.64 15.79
C SER A 558 28.32 22.47 16.91
N ARG A 559 27.36 23.35 16.57
CA ARG A 559 26.64 24.16 17.55
C ARG A 559 25.74 23.33 18.47
N GLN A 560 25.12 22.28 17.95
CA GLN A 560 24.36 21.32 18.73
C GLN A 560 25.25 20.58 19.75
N GLU A 561 26.42 20.11 19.32
CA GLU A 561 27.39 19.46 20.22
C GLU A 561 27.87 20.39 21.33
N GLU A 562 28.19 21.67 21.01
CA GLU A 562 28.58 22.67 21.99
C GLU A 562 27.47 22.96 23.02
N LEU A 563 26.20 23.05 22.55
CA LEU A 563 25.06 23.27 23.40
C LEU A 563 24.75 22.03 24.28
N THR A 564 24.85 20.85 23.69
CA THR A 564 24.66 19.57 24.39
C THR A 564 25.67 19.42 25.53
N ALA A 565 26.95 19.71 25.29
CA ALA A 565 27.97 19.66 26.32
C ALA A 565 27.65 20.61 27.49
N LYS A 566 27.21 21.84 27.19
CA LYS A 566 26.82 22.82 28.24
C LYS A 566 25.56 22.41 28.96
N PHE A 567 24.58 21.83 28.27
CA PHE A 567 23.37 21.30 28.90
C PHE A 567 23.69 20.24 29.96
N TYR A 568 24.58 19.29 29.66
CA TYR A 568 24.98 18.26 30.59
C TYR A 568 25.75 18.86 31.79
N GLU A 569 26.67 19.81 31.55
CA GLU A 569 27.41 20.50 32.62
C GLU A 569 26.45 21.19 33.62
N ILE A 570 25.45 21.90 33.10
CA ILE A 570 24.48 22.62 33.93
C ILE A 570 23.54 21.63 34.64
N SER A 571 23.06 20.62 33.92
CA SER A 571 22.21 19.57 34.51
C SER A 571 22.91 18.88 35.69
N GLU A 572 24.21 18.57 35.57
CA GLU A 572 24.99 18.00 36.69
C GLU A 572 25.07 18.95 37.90
N LYS A 573 25.26 20.28 37.66
CA LYS A 573 25.25 21.28 38.73
C LYS A 573 23.89 21.37 39.40
N VAL A 574 22.78 21.34 38.66
CA VAL A 574 21.41 21.36 39.19
C VAL A 574 21.15 20.14 40.05
N TYR A 575 21.56 18.94 39.58
CA TYR A 575 21.42 17.70 40.35
C TYR A 575 22.24 17.73 41.66
N LYS A 576 23.47 18.23 41.64
CA LYS A 576 24.30 18.39 42.84
C LYS A 576 23.69 19.36 43.84
N ALA A 577 23.24 20.53 43.37
CA ALA A 577 22.58 21.53 44.21
C ALA A 577 21.28 20.99 44.83
N ALA A 578 20.48 20.23 44.08
CA ALA A 578 19.27 19.58 44.60
C ALA A 578 19.59 18.50 45.65
N ALA A 579 20.66 17.72 45.45
CA ALA A 579 21.12 16.71 46.40
C ALA A 579 21.64 17.34 47.69
N GLU A 580 22.38 18.45 47.62
CA GLU A 580 22.88 19.20 48.78
C GLU A 580 21.72 19.86 49.57
N GLN A 581 20.71 20.40 48.88
CA GLN A 581 19.50 20.94 49.54
C GLN A 581 18.67 19.84 50.21
N ALA A 582 18.55 18.67 49.61
CA ALA A 582 17.87 17.52 50.22
C ALA A 582 18.62 17.01 51.48
N GLN A 583 19.96 17.01 51.48
CA GLN A 583 20.78 16.67 52.63
C GLN A 583 20.73 17.75 53.74
N ALA A 584 20.68 19.02 53.37
CA ALA A 584 20.55 20.12 54.33
C ALA A 584 19.17 20.15 55.02
N GLN A 585 18.10 19.76 54.33
CA GLN A 585 16.75 19.60 54.90
C GLN A 585 16.64 18.38 55.82
N GLN A 586 17.37 17.29 55.57
CA GLN A 586 17.45 16.14 56.47
C GLN A 586 18.29 16.38 57.72
N GLY A 587 19.16 17.42 57.72
CA GLY A 587 19.98 17.82 58.89
C GLY A 587 19.28 18.75 59.89
N ALA A 588 18.11 19.31 59.57
CA ALA A 588 17.37 20.28 60.38
C ALA A 588 16.25 19.68 61.26
N ASP A 589 15.86 18.43 61.02
CA ASP A 589 14.83 17.72 61.82
C ASP A 589 15.46 16.52 62.55
N GLY A 590 16.14 16.82 63.64
CA GLY A 590 16.58 15.82 64.60
C GLY A 590 15.48 15.53 65.63
N ALA A 591 14.83 14.35 65.52
CA ALA A 591 14.41 13.51 66.63
C ALA A 591 13.48 12.35 66.20
N GLN A 592 14.09 11.17 66.28
CA GLN A 592 13.59 9.84 66.68
C GLN A 592 12.56 9.02 65.92
N PRO A 593 12.64 7.68 66.03
CA PRO A 593 12.39 6.76 64.89
C PRO A 593 11.11 5.96 65.04
N GLY A 594 10.55 5.55 63.93
CA GLY A 594 9.40 4.64 63.94
C GLY A 594 9.14 4.04 62.57
N ASN A 595 9.62 2.81 62.43
CA ASN A 595 9.10 1.68 61.68
C ASN A 595 8.51 1.81 60.26
N ASP A 596 9.17 1.08 59.38
CA ASP A 596 8.61 0.14 58.38
C ASP A 596 7.71 0.65 57.24
N ALA A 597 8.30 0.77 56.06
CA ALA A 597 7.69 0.26 54.81
C ALA A 597 8.75 0.24 53.69
N GLY A 598 9.05 -0.95 53.21
CA GLY A 598 10.10 -1.22 52.24
C GLY A 598 9.83 -0.60 50.86
N TYR A 599 10.87 0.01 50.33
CA TYR A 599 11.00 0.26 48.91
C TYR A 599 12.04 -0.70 48.34
N THR A 600 11.60 -1.53 47.40
CA THR A 600 12.46 -2.41 46.60
C THR A 600 13.26 -1.58 45.60
N GLU A 601 14.58 -1.57 45.78
CA GLU A 601 15.55 -1.13 44.76
C GLU A 601 15.45 -2.03 43.55
N ALA A 602 15.27 -1.44 42.36
CA ALA A 602 15.45 -2.11 41.11
C ALA A 602 16.96 -2.15 40.79
N ASN A 603 17.58 -3.30 41.03
CA ASN A 603 18.93 -3.58 40.57
C ASN A 603 18.96 -3.74 39.06
N TYR A 604 19.68 -2.87 38.36
CA TYR A 604 20.21 -3.14 37.04
C TYR A 604 21.43 -4.05 37.20
N THR A 605 21.30 -5.29 36.76
CA THR A 605 22.45 -6.20 36.62
C THR A 605 22.97 -6.08 35.20
N ASP A 606 24.23 -5.70 35.06
CA ASP A 606 25.05 -5.84 33.85
C ASP A 606 25.07 -7.30 33.41
N VAL A 607 24.80 -7.51 32.13
CA VAL A 607 24.97 -8.81 31.46
C VAL A 607 26.41 -8.90 31.00
N PRO A 608 27.18 -9.96 31.32
CA PRO A 608 28.53 -10.14 30.82
C PRO A 608 28.50 -10.56 29.34
N GLU A 609 29.43 -10.02 28.55
CA GLU A 609 29.86 -10.53 27.27
C GLU A 609 30.37 -11.96 27.43
N ASP A 610 29.74 -12.93 26.78
CA ASP A 610 30.36 -14.23 26.52
C ASP A 610 30.81 -14.32 25.06
N ASN A 611 32.15 -14.42 24.92
CA ASN A 611 32.82 -14.95 23.75
C ASN A 611 32.62 -16.49 23.69
N ASP A 612 32.01 -16.98 22.57
CA ASP A 612 32.53 -18.08 21.76
C ASP A 612 31.69 -18.26 20.47
#